data_2a3cc5bc99a2a81d47138589e681f3c1
#
_entry.id   2a3cc5bc99a2a81d47138589e681f3c1
#
_cell.length_a   1.000
_cell.length_b   1.000
_cell.length_c   1.000
_cell.angle_alpha   90.00
_cell.angle_beta   90.00
_cell.angle_gamma   90.00
#
_symmetry.space_group_name_H-M   'P 1'
#
loop_
_entity.id
_entity.type
_entity.pdbx_description
1 polymer ?
#
loop_
_entity_poly.entity_id
_entity_poly.type
_entity_poly.pdbx_seq_one_letter_code
_entity_poly.pdbx_strand_id
1 'polypeptide(L)'
;MKTKQFKIGVFRSLTILGLLAITFIGCSKDEPEVNPTDPDKEVVDNDDDNVSINNDLALLQAFSQPDEITTPELLDEEDPQQDVDYECVVRHYKAAPGFDEMLALDPSTDVIYPGAMLKGESIPTGEYIGINGGRAPITLSISLENIDGSASIEINEPDLDGVRNGVNELLNQGVNGATAAELNFTVEEVYSEEHLDIALGANYRSKNKEVAASFDFSQSGYRYKYVVKFFQEYYTIDMTLPPNDDPGSLFTELPNLDNTSPVIVSSAMYGRMVLYSVESDYSWLEVKSAFALSFSQGQTSGDGGIEVDYNEIISKSKVDALVIGGSAEDAVGVITGPEGVYSYIINGGNYSKDSPGKLLAYKLRYIKKDMPVARVVLASEYPVRSCEEAWFKYKVTIEEIAREGSVQKEIYGNITAGIRKNGSTGYTGNTATWSEDWGDAEDVSPTDPHTVNTSATIELYKPNLGEDEVYLYAHLKDKNFVGFDDLGNDNLSISLEDIDFTTVPLGDEEPETKRSYTHYLDSFEDKMKVTFTVKRIAY
;
A
#
# COMPACT_ATOMS: atom_id res chain seq x y z
N MET A 1 -1.41 -31.60 -1.21
CA MET A 1 -2.56 -31.62 -0.30
C MET A 1 -2.15 -32.07 1.09
N LYS A 2 -1.72 -31.20 1.97
CA LYS A 2 -1.55 -31.42 3.42
C LYS A 2 -1.60 -30.04 4.09
N THR A 3 -2.77 -29.73 4.60
CA THR A 3 -3.09 -28.57 5.43
C THR A 3 -2.33 -28.66 6.75
N LYS A 4 -1.44 -27.70 7.05
CA LYS A 4 -0.88 -27.50 8.39
C LYS A 4 -1.70 -26.41 9.08
N GLN A 5 -2.46 -26.82 10.08
CA GLN A 5 -3.10 -25.91 11.03
C GLN A 5 -2.05 -25.34 11.98
N PHE A 6 -2.00 -24.01 12.06
CA PHE A 6 -1.25 -23.30 13.09
C PHE A 6 -2.10 -23.22 14.37
N LYS A 7 -1.60 -23.81 15.44
CA LYS A 7 -2.17 -23.67 16.79
C LYS A 7 -1.67 -22.37 17.41
N ILE A 8 -2.58 -21.46 17.68
CA ILE A 8 -2.34 -20.28 18.52
C ILE A 8 -2.33 -20.74 19.98
N GLY A 9 -1.18 -20.58 20.62
CA GLY A 9 -1.03 -20.84 22.04
C GLY A 9 -1.58 -19.68 22.86
N VAL A 10 -2.63 -19.96 23.62
CA VAL A 10 -3.20 -19.03 24.61
C VAL A 10 -2.34 -19.08 25.87
N PHE A 11 -1.64 -18.00 26.18
CA PHE A 11 -0.99 -17.81 27.48
C PHE A 11 -2.05 -17.46 28.53
N ARG A 12 -2.30 -18.39 29.46
CA ARG A 12 -3.09 -18.15 30.68
C ARG A 12 -2.19 -17.46 31.68
N SER A 13 -2.51 -16.22 32.01
CA SER A 13 -1.95 -15.48 33.15
C SER A 13 -2.55 -16.07 34.45
N LEU A 14 -1.69 -16.51 35.33
CA LEU A 14 -2.03 -17.04 36.65
C LEU A 14 -2.05 -15.85 37.62
N THR A 15 -3.24 -15.45 38.05
CA THR A 15 -3.44 -14.45 39.12
C THR A 15 -3.18 -15.10 40.48
N ILE A 16 -2.10 -14.66 41.15
CA ILE A 16 -1.85 -15.01 42.57
C ILE A 16 -2.50 -13.94 43.42
N LEU A 17 -3.53 -14.36 44.16
CA LEU A 17 -4.22 -13.56 45.17
C LEU A 17 -3.41 -13.60 46.47
N GLY A 18 -2.67 -12.52 46.76
CA GLY A 18 -1.99 -12.34 48.04
C GLY A 18 -2.87 -11.53 49.02
N LEU A 19 -3.40 -12.20 50.01
CA LEU A 19 -4.13 -11.58 51.15
C LEU A 19 -3.12 -10.94 52.10
N LEU A 20 -3.09 -9.62 52.20
CA LEU A 20 -2.32 -8.92 53.23
C LEU A 20 -3.30 -8.29 54.23
N ALA A 21 -3.32 -8.86 55.44
CA ALA A 21 -4.02 -8.30 56.58
C ALA A 21 -3.23 -7.14 57.15
N ILE A 22 -3.80 -5.94 57.15
CA ILE A 22 -3.23 -4.76 57.82
C ILE A 22 -3.99 -4.54 59.16
N THR A 23 -3.24 -4.71 60.21
CA THR A 23 -3.65 -4.40 61.59
C THR A 23 -3.69 -2.90 61.82
N PHE A 24 -4.80 -2.39 62.31
CA PHE A 24 -4.95 -1.04 62.79
C PHE A 24 -4.19 -0.86 64.13
N ILE A 25 -3.26 0.12 64.16
CA ILE A 25 -2.74 0.67 65.40
C ILE A 25 -3.18 2.14 65.40
N GLY A 26 -4.04 2.48 66.33
CA GLY A 26 -4.43 3.87 66.58
C GLY A 26 -3.35 4.63 67.36
N CYS A 27 -3.17 5.90 67.02
CA CYS A 27 -2.54 6.87 67.91
C CYS A 27 -3.21 8.24 67.77
N SER A 28 -3.61 8.65 68.89
CA SER A 28 -4.04 9.91 69.50
C SER A 28 -3.89 11.23 68.73
N LYS A 29 -4.92 12.02 69.01
CA LYS A 29 -5.10 13.44 68.75
C LYS A 29 -3.94 14.32 69.24
N ASP A 30 -3.50 15.24 68.35
CA ASP A 30 -3.12 16.59 68.75
C ASP A 30 -3.80 17.56 67.77
N GLU A 31 -4.64 18.41 68.31
CA GLU A 31 -5.29 19.52 67.59
C GLU A 31 -4.27 20.62 67.42
N PRO A 32 -4.03 21.19 66.20
CA PRO A 32 -3.36 22.47 66.09
C PRO A 32 -4.38 23.62 66.27
N GLU A 33 -3.96 24.61 67.07
CA GLU A 33 -4.67 25.85 67.36
C GLU A 33 -5.14 26.57 66.07
N VAL A 34 -6.41 26.93 66.09
CA VAL A 34 -7.03 27.78 65.06
C VAL A 34 -6.59 29.22 65.27
N ASN A 35 -5.80 29.73 64.34
CA ASN A 35 -5.54 31.18 64.25
C ASN A 35 -6.76 31.84 63.55
N PRO A 36 -7.25 32.98 64.05
CA PRO A 36 -8.44 33.63 63.49
C PRO A 36 -8.14 34.17 62.09
N THR A 37 -8.91 33.67 61.13
CA THR A 37 -8.97 34.08 59.74
C THR A 37 -9.30 35.54 59.58
N ASP A 38 -8.51 36.19 58.72
CA ASP A 38 -8.73 37.50 58.12
C ASP A 38 -10.06 37.48 57.31
N PRO A 39 -11.04 38.38 57.58
CA PRO A 39 -12.37 38.30 56.98
C PRO A 39 -12.50 38.88 55.55
N ASP A 40 -11.40 39.24 54.88
CA ASP A 40 -11.45 39.91 53.59
C ASP A 40 -10.76 39.13 52.42
N LYS A 41 -10.77 37.81 52.45
CA LYS A 41 -10.57 37.02 51.20
C LYS A 41 -11.94 36.53 50.74
N GLU A 42 -12.54 37.25 49.79
CA GLU A 42 -13.57 36.69 48.94
C GLU A 42 -13.01 35.42 48.29
N VAL A 43 -13.49 34.29 48.74
CA VAL A 43 -13.37 33.04 47.98
C VAL A 43 -14.28 33.26 46.77
N VAL A 44 -13.69 33.56 45.63
CA VAL A 44 -14.40 33.57 44.36
C VAL A 44 -14.83 32.10 44.14
N ASP A 45 -16.11 31.87 44.25
CA ASP A 45 -16.74 30.56 44.06
C ASP A 45 -16.74 30.27 42.54
N ASN A 46 -15.64 29.74 42.03
CA ASN A 46 -15.50 29.35 40.61
C ASN A 46 -16.39 28.15 40.23
N ASP A 47 -17.03 27.50 41.20
CA ASP A 47 -17.84 26.33 40.96
C ASP A 47 -19.15 26.66 40.21
N ASP A 48 -19.77 27.79 40.48
CA ASP A 48 -21.04 28.17 39.82
C ASP A 48 -20.85 28.53 38.33
N ASP A 49 -19.72 29.17 37.98
CA ASP A 49 -19.43 29.58 36.61
C ASP A 49 -19.13 28.33 35.73
N ASN A 50 -18.37 27.38 36.22
CA ASN A 50 -18.08 26.14 35.51
C ASN A 50 -19.34 25.27 35.27
N VAL A 51 -20.26 25.23 36.21
CA VAL A 51 -21.54 24.55 36.05
C VAL A 51 -22.36 25.15 34.89
N SER A 52 -22.36 26.49 34.76
CA SER A 52 -23.04 27.15 33.64
C SER A 52 -22.40 26.80 32.30
N ILE A 53 -21.07 26.88 32.20
CA ILE A 53 -20.31 26.53 30.99
C ILE A 53 -20.54 25.08 30.57
N ASN A 54 -20.51 24.11 31.51
CA ASN A 54 -20.76 22.72 31.23
C ASN A 54 -22.18 22.46 30.70
N ASN A 55 -23.18 23.15 31.22
CA ASN A 55 -24.55 23.08 30.73
C ASN A 55 -24.65 23.60 29.28
N ASP A 56 -23.99 24.70 28.95
CA ASP A 56 -23.99 25.25 27.59
C ASP A 56 -23.26 24.32 26.61
N LEU A 57 -22.09 23.78 27.00
CA LEU A 57 -21.36 22.77 26.19
C LEU A 57 -22.19 21.51 25.95
N ALA A 58 -23.00 21.10 26.90
CA ALA A 58 -23.85 19.90 26.75
C ALA A 58 -24.95 20.05 25.69
N LEU A 59 -25.35 21.28 25.35
CA LEU A 59 -26.34 21.57 24.31
C LEU A 59 -25.78 21.51 22.90
N LEU A 60 -24.45 21.62 22.75
CA LEU A 60 -23.78 21.65 21.44
C LEU A 60 -23.78 20.26 20.79
N GLN A 61 -23.91 20.23 19.47
CA GLN A 61 -23.87 19.01 18.68
C GLN A 61 -22.46 18.67 18.22
N ALA A 62 -22.20 17.42 17.89
CA ALA A 62 -21.01 17.06 17.10
C ALA A 62 -21.08 17.77 15.73
N PHE A 63 -19.93 18.03 15.11
CA PHE A 63 -19.93 18.57 13.76
C PHE A 63 -20.60 17.60 12.76
N SER A 64 -21.27 18.18 11.76
CA SER A 64 -21.96 17.41 10.74
C SER A 64 -20.94 16.79 9.78
N GLN A 65 -21.04 15.50 9.56
CA GLN A 65 -20.22 14.75 8.60
C GLN A 65 -21.03 13.56 8.04
N PRO A 66 -20.59 12.95 6.93
CA PRO A 66 -21.21 11.74 6.41
C PRO A 66 -21.18 10.59 7.41
N ASP A 67 -22.10 9.64 7.26
CA ASP A 67 -22.03 8.38 7.99
C ASP A 67 -20.77 7.60 7.58
N GLU A 68 -20.16 6.93 8.56
CA GLU A 68 -18.95 6.14 8.31
C GLU A 68 -19.25 4.91 7.48
N ILE A 69 -18.50 4.73 6.39
CA ILE A 69 -18.50 3.55 5.51
C ILE A 69 -17.11 2.94 5.56
N THR A 70 -16.95 1.92 6.42
CA THR A 70 -15.65 1.24 6.64
C THR A 70 -15.29 0.25 5.54
N THR A 71 -16.30 -0.32 4.87
CA THR A 71 -16.10 -1.20 3.70
C THR A 71 -16.60 -0.46 2.47
N PRO A 72 -15.75 -0.24 1.45
CA PRO A 72 -16.20 0.44 0.24
C PRO A 72 -17.44 -0.20 -0.39
N GLU A 73 -18.43 0.61 -0.71
CA GLU A 73 -19.68 0.21 -1.35
C GLU A 73 -19.55 0.36 -2.85
N LEU A 74 -19.85 -0.69 -3.61
CA LEU A 74 -19.92 -0.64 -5.06
C LEU A 74 -21.16 0.15 -5.47
N LEU A 75 -20.95 1.23 -6.22
CA LEU A 75 -22.02 2.07 -6.76
C LEU A 75 -22.45 1.62 -8.16
N ASP A 76 -21.45 1.38 -9.03
CA ASP A 76 -21.66 1.07 -10.44
C ASP A 76 -20.45 0.29 -10.99
N GLU A 77 -20.67 -0.44 -12.09
CA GLU A 77 -19.63 -1.17 -12.83
C GLU A 77 -19.82 -0.88 -14.33
N GLU A 78 -18.77 -0.41 -14.98
CA GLU A 78 -18.77 -0.18 -16.42
C GLU A 78 -18.61 -1.50 -17.19
N ASP A 79 -19.09 -1.51 -18.44
CA ASP A 79 -18.87 -2.65 -19.34
C ASP A 79 -17.34 -2.87 -19.55
N PRO A 80 -16.89 -4.15 -19.61
CA PRO A 80 -15.50 -4.46 -19.84
C PRO A 80 -14.94 -3.81 -21.11
N GLN A 81 -13.77 -3.22 -21.01
CA GLN A 81 -13.07 -2.56 -22.12
C GLN A 81 -11.79 -3.31 -22.44
N GLN A 82 -11.52 -3.54 -23.72
CA GLN A 82 -10.22 -4.07 -24.15
C GLN A 82 -9.16 -2.96 -24.12
N ASP A 83 -8.05 -3.23 -23.48
CA ASP A 83 -6.86 -2.39 -23.46
C ASP A 83 -5.63 -3.23 -23.82
N VAL A 84 -5.26 -3.20 -25.11
CA VAL A 84 -4.22 -4.04 -25.71
C VAL A 84 -4.53 -5.52 -25.49
N ASP A 85 -3.79 -6.21 -24.63
CA ASP A 85 -3.95 -7.63 -24.27
C ASP A 85 -4.76 -7.85 -22.97
N TYR A 86 -5.19 -6.76 -22.33
CA TYR A 86 -5.99 -6.79 -21.10
C TYR A 86 -7.47 -6.51 -21.36
N GLU A 87 -8.29 -7.08 -20.51
CA GLU A 87 -9.69 -6.70 -20.33
C GLU A 87 -9.79 -5.95 -19.01
N CYS A 88 -10.23 -4.70 -19.08
CA CYS A 88 -10.30 -3.82 -17.94
C CYS A 88 -11.74 -3.49 -17.60
N VAL A 89 -12.08 -3.55 -16.33
CA VAL A 89 -13.37 -3.15 -15.78
C VAL A 89 -13.15 -1.99 -14.84
N VAL A 90 -13.95 -0.94 -14.99
CA VAL A 90 -13.97 0.20 -14.05
C VAL A 90 -15.17 0.02 -13.12
N ARG A 91 -14.89 0.01 -11.82
CA ARG A 91 -15.89 -0.06 -10.75
C ARG A 91 -15.85 1.22 -9.94
N HIS A 92 -17.00 1.84 -9.76
CA HIS A 92 -17.13 3.04 -8.95
C HIS A 92 -17.52 2.66 -7.52
N TYR A 93 -16.72 3.11 -6.56
CA TYR A 93 -16.90 2.84 -5.15
C TYR A 93 -17.16 4.13 -4.38
N LYS A 94 -17.87 3.99 -3.27
CA LYS A 94 -17.99 5.00 -2.24
C LYS A 94 -17.40 4.45 -0.94
N ALA A 95 -16.53 5.23 -0.32
CA ALA A 95 -16.01 4.95 1.01
C ALA A 95 -16.05 6.20 1.86
N ALA A 96 -16.18 6.02 3.17
CA ALA A 96 -16.18 7.09 4.15
C ALA A 96 -15.57 6.58 5.47
N PRO A 97 -14.29 6.18 5.50
CA PRO A 97 -13.65 5.73 6.72
C PRO A 97 -13.49 6.89 7.71
N GLY A 98 -13.65 6.58 9.00
CA GLY A 98 -13.40 7.51 10.08
C GLY A 98 -11.99 7.37 10.63
N PHE A 99 -11.34 8.49 10.92
CA PHE A 99 -9.98 8.58 11.45
C PHE A 99 -9.99 9.19 12.84
N ASP A 100 -9.40 8.48 13.81
CA ASP A 100 -9.19 8.95 15.17
C ASP A 100 -7.95 9.87 15.27
N GLU A 101 -7.06 9.73 14.28
CA GLU A 101 -5.82 10.49 14.15
C GLU A 101 -5.68 10.97 12.70
N MET A 102 -5.38 12.25 12.52
CA MET A 102 -5.24 12.90 11.22
C MET A 102 -3.78 13.22 10.94
N LEU A 103 -3.33 12.94 9.72
CA LEU A 103 -2.00 13.29 9.27
C LEU A 103 -1.86 14.81 9.09
N ALA A 104 -0.77 15.39 9.59
CA ALA A 104 -0.43 16.80 9.41
C ALA A 104 0.47 16.97 8.18
N LEU A 105 -0.11 17.31 7.04
CA LEU A 105 0.64 17.52 5.78
C LEU A 105 1.29 18.91 5.70
N ASP A 106 0.86 19.84 6.55
CA ASP A 106 1.50 21.14 6.72
C ASP A 106 2.05 21.30 8.14
N PRO A 107 3.31 20.92 8.38
CA PRO A 107 3.93 21.01 9.70
C PRO A 107 4.23 22.45 10.13
N SER A 108 4.03 23.43 9.26
CA SER A 108 4.22 24.87 9.54
C SER A 108 2.94 25.57 9.98
N THR A 109 1.83 24.82 10.10
CA THR A 109 0.54 25.38 10.53
C THR A 109 0.66 26.13 11.86
N ASP A 110 -0.04 27.24 11.96
CA ASP A 110 -0.18 28.06 13.17
C ASP A 110 -1.45 27.76 13.98
N VAL A 111 -2.31 26.86 13.47
CA VAL A 111 -3.61 26.53 14.09
C VAL A 111 -3.65 25.14 14.71
N ILE A 112 -2.79 24.20 14.27
CA ILE A 112 -2.71 22.84 14.83
C ILE A 112 -1.48 22.72 15.73
N TYR A 113 -1.71 22.76 17.04
CA TYR A 113 -0.70 22.59 18.08
C TYR A 113 -1.34 21.93 19.33
N PRO A 114 -0.60 21.25 20.19
CA PRO A 114 -1.15 20.62 21.40
C PRO A 114 -1.97 21.59 22.23
N GLY A 115 -3.20 21.23 22.54
CA GLY A 115 -4.12 22.10 23.28
C GLY A 115 -4.78 23.19 22.43
N ALA A 116 -4.56 23.29 21.13
CA ALA A 116 -5.29 24.21 20.26
C ALA A 116 -6.78 23.89 20.25
N MET A 117 -7.62 24.93 20.41
CA MET A 117 -9.08 24.80 20.27
C MET A 117 -9.52 25.27 18.90
N LEU A 118 -10.39 24.49 18.26
CA LEU A 118 -10.89 24.76 16.93
C LEU A 118 -12.41 24.73 16.90
N LYS A 119 -13.01 25.51 16.00
CA LYS A 119 -14.44 25.43 15.72
C LYS A 119 -14.76 24.08 15.09
N GLY A 120 -15.70 23.33 15.68
CA GLY A 120 -16.05 21.99 15.23
C GLY A 120 -16.50 21.95 13.76
N GLU A 121 -17.33 22.92 13.33
CA GLU A 121 -17.82 23.01 11.96
C GLU A 121 -16.72 23.19 10.89
N SER A 122 -15.53 23.69 11.31
CA SER A 122 -14.40 23.88 10.40
C SER A 122 -13.55 22.62 10.15
N ILE A 123 -13.79 21.55 10.90
CA ILE A 123 -13.01 20.32 10.80
C ILE A 123 -13.31 19.54 9.53
N PRO A 124 -14.60 19.22 9.18
CA PRO A 124 -14.91 18.49 7.97
C PRO A 124 -14.53 19.24 6.67
N THR A 125 -14.47 20.58 6.74
CA THR A 125 -14.08 21.41 5.58
C THR A 125 -12.55 21.54 5.42
N GLY A 126 -11.78 21.17 6.45
CA GLY A 126 -10.33 21.36 6.48
C GLY A 126 -9.88 22.80 6.65
N GLU A 127 -10.77 23.72 7.06
CA GLU A 127 -10.43 25.14 7.29
C GLU A 127 -9.69 25.38 8.60
N TYR A 128 -9.95 24.55 9.63
CA TYR A 128 -9.32 24.59 10.95
C TYR A 128 -9.28 25.99 11.59
N ILE A 129 -10.46 26.51 11.88
CA ILE A 129 -10.60 27.86 12.46
C ILE A 129 -10.33 27.82 13.96
N GLY A 130 -9.29 28.52 14.40
CA GLY A 130 -8.91 28.60 15.81
C GLY A 130 -9.90 29.39 16.66
N ILE A 131 -10.06 28.96 17.90
CA ILE A 131 -10.79 29.70 18.98
C ILE A 131 -9.75 30.29 19.91
N ASN A 132 -9.72 31.63 19.97
CA ASN A 132 -8.78 32.39 20.80
C ASN A 132 -9.54 33.15 21.90
N GLY A 133 -8.93 33.27 23.08
CA GLY A 133 -9.50 33.95 24.25
C GLY A 133 -10.40 33.04 25.10
N GLY A 134 -10.67 33.51 26.33
CA GLY A 134 -11.50 32.76 27.28
C GLY A 134 -10.94 31.39 27.70
N ARG A 135 -9.61 31.20 27.63
CA ARG A 135 -8.94 29.92 27.86
C ARG A 135 -8.38 29.84 29.29
N ALA A 136 -8.67 28.73 29.96
CA ALA A 136 -8.04 28.39 31.23
C ALA A 136 -6.66 27.76 31.02
N PRO A 137 -5.76 27.74 32.03
CA PRO A 137 -4.49 27.02 31.95
C PRO A 137 -4.68 25.56 31.63
N ILE A 138 -3.70 24.99 30.88
CA ILE A 138 -3.67 23.54 30.54
C ILE A 138 -2.33 22.96 30.95
N THR A 139 -2.30 21.64 31.16
CA THR A 139 -1.06 20.89 31.37
C THR A 139 -0.76 20.06 30.13
N LEU A 140 0.45 20.21 29.61
CA LEU A 140 0.99 19.39 28.53
C LEU A 140 2.01 18.40 29.09
N SER A 141 2.03 17.19 28.55
CA SER A 141 3.02 16.17 28.86
C SER A 141 3.66 15.64 27.58
N ILE A 142 4.92 15.22 27.68
CA ILE A 142 5.68 14.63 26.58
C ILE A 142 5.94 13.15 26.85
N SER A 143 5.76 12.29 25.82
CA SER A 143 6.00 10.84 25.93
C SER A 143 7.47 10.44 25.81
N LEU A 144 8.36 11.40 25.57
CA LEU A 144 9.80 11.14 25.42
C LEU A 144 10.38 10.47 26.66
N GLU A 145 11.00 9.30 26.48
CA GLU A 145 11.61 8.55 27.57
C GLU A 145 12.93 9.17 28.03
N ASN A 146 13.33 8.85 29.26
CA ASN A 146 14.61 9.23 29.85
C ASN A 146 14.85 10.77 29.91
N ILE A 147 13.81 11.55 30.04
CA ILE A 147 13.92 13.02 30.21
C ILE A 147 14.46 13.37 31.60
N ASP A 148 15.37 14.35 31.66
CA ASP A 148 16.08 14.78 32.89
C ASP A 148 15.29 15.77 33.73
N GLY A 149 14.01 15.69 33.79
CA GLY A 149 13.21 16.67 34.52
C GLY A 149 11.75 16.29 34.59
N SER A 150 10.87 17.29 34.57
CA SER A 150 9.44 17.04 34.53
C SER A 150 9.02 16.66 33.11
N ALA A 151 8.30 15.55 32.96
CA ALA A 151 7.68 15.18 31.69
C ALA A 151 6.42 16.04 31.38
N SER A 152 6.04 16.96 32.25
CA SER A 152 4.87 17.81 32.09
C SER A 152 5.15 19.27 32.47
N ILE A 153 4.37 20.16 31.85
CA ILE A 153 4.44 21.61 32.07
C ILE A 153 3.04 22.20 32.04
N GLU A 154 2.80 23.18 32.95
CA GLU A 154 1.58 23.98 32.95
C GLU A 154 1.74 25.18 32.01
N ILE A 155 0.76 25.42 31.18
CA ILE A 155 0.67 26.53 30.23
C ILE A 155 -0.44 27.46 30.71
N ASN A 156 -0.05 28.58 31.30
CA ASN A 156 -1.00 29.56 31.85
C ASN A 156 -1.82 30.26 30.76
N GLU A 157 -1.19 30.59 29.65
CA GLU A 157 -1.83 31.18 28.47
C GLU A 157 -1.69 30.22 27.30
N PRO A 158 -2.67 29.30 27.10
CA PRO A 158 -2.55 28.24 26.11
C PRO A 158 -2.89 28.69 24.68
N ASP A 159 -2.30 29.79 24.27
CA ASP A 159 -2.21 30.23 22.88
C ASP A 159 -0.99 29.63 22.17
N LEU A 160 -0.79 29.99 20.91
CA LEU A 160 0.30 29.44 20.09
C LEU A 160 1.68 29.74 20.70
N ASP A 161 1.87 30.97 21.23
CA ASP A 161 3.16 31.40 21.78
C ASP A 161 3.43 30.73 23.14
N GLY A 162 2.43 30.69 24.01
CA GLY A 162 2.51 30.01 25.31
C GLY A 162 2.83 28.53 25.16
N VAL A 163 2.14 27.86 24.26
CA VAL A 163 2.37 26.41 23.97
C VAL A 163 3.75 26.18 23.36
N ARG A 164 4.18 27.01 22.40
CA ARG A 164 5.54 26.87 21.81
C ARG A 164 6.64 27.06 22.85
N ASN A 165 6.46 28.04 23.76
CA ASN A 165 7.41 28.27 24.85
C ASN A 165 7.46 27.06 25.81
N GLY A 166 6.31 26.51 26.20
CA GLY A 166 6.23 25.34 27.05
C GLY A 166 6.80 24.09 26.41
N VAL A 167 6.52 23.86 25.14
CA VAL A 167 7.13 22.74 24.37
C VAL A 167 8.65 22.90 24.30
N ASN A 168 9.15 24.10 24.05
CA ASN A 168 10.59 24.37 24.06
C ASN A 168 11.20 24.11 25.43
N GLU A 169 10.52 24.46 26.52
CA GLU A 169 10.97 24.17 27.87
C GLU A 169 11.07 22.66 28.14
N LEU A 170 10.05 21.88 27.74
CA LEU A 170 10.07 20.41 27.81
C LEU A 170 11.25 19.81 27.03
N LEU A 171 11.47 20.24 25.79
CA LEU A 171 12.53 19.75 24.92
C LEU A 171 13.94 20.19 25.35
N ASN A 172 14.06 21.30 26.09
CA ASN A 172 15.33 21.80 26.62
C ASN A 172 15.82 21.03 27.86
N GLN A 173 14.95 20.26 28.49
CA GLN A 173 15.38 19.32 29.52
C GLN A 173 16.32 18.26 28.86
N GLY A 174 17.28 17.75 29.61
CA GLY A 174 18.21 16.74 29.08
C GLY A 174 17.46 15.42 28.79
N VAL A 175 18.02 14.61 27.91
CA VAL A 175 17.63 13.21 27.70
C VAL A 175 18.82 12.33 27.98
N ASN A 176 18.68 11.37 28.90
CA ASN A 176 19.74 10.44 29.28
C ASN A 176 19.69 9.17 28.42
N GLY A 177 20.58 9.07 27.45
CA GLY A 177 20.67 7.92 26.55
C GLY A 177 19.97 8.13 25.22
N ALA A 178 19.87 7.06 24.45
CA ALA A 178 19.20 7.07 23.16
C ALA A 178 17.72 6.73 23.33
N THR A 179 16.85 7.58 22.80
CA THR A 179 15.42 7.29 22.66
C THR A 179 15.17 6.89 21.22
N ALA A 180 14.91 5.60 21.01
CA ALA A 180 14.65 5.06 19.68
C ALA A 180 13.27 5.56 19.18
N ALA A 181 13.23 5.96 17.91
CA ALA A 181 11.98 6.29 17.25
C ALA A 181 11.16 5.02 17.01
N GLU A 182 9.84 5.12 17.17
CA GLU A 182 8.94 4.09 16.68
C GLU A 182 8.83 4.19 15.16
N LEU A 183 9.01 3.05 14.48
CA LEU A 183 9.05 2.98 13.03
C LEU A 183 7.78 2.34 12.49
N ASN A 184 7.03 3.06 11.69
CA ASN A 184 5.85 2.58 10.98
C ASN A 184 5.96 2.81 9.48
N PHE A 185 5.44 1.83 8.71
CA PHE A 185 5.46 1.87 7.26
C PHE A 185 4.18 1.25 6.70
N THR A 186 3.54 1.93 5.76
CA THR A 186 2.36 1.43 5.05
C THR A 186 2.46 1.71 3.55
N VAL A 187 1.83 0.86 2.74
CA VAL A 187 1.65 1.06 1.30
C VAL A 187 0.17 0.98 1.02
N GLU A 188 -0.37 2.05 0.47
CA GLU A 188 -1.79 2.18 0.11
C GLU A 188 -1.91 2.39 -1.41
N GLU A 189 -2.78 1.65 -2.06
CA GLU A 189 -3.09 1.88 -3.47
C GLU A 189 -4.03 3.07 -3.60
N VAL A 190 -3.76 3.95 -4.58
CA VAL A 190 -4.54 5.15 -4.86
C VAL A 190 -5.18 5.03 -6.23
N TYR A 191 -6.49 5.08 -6.27
CA TYR A 191 -7.24 4.86 -7.50
C TYR A 191 -7.58 6.17 -8.24
N SER A 192 -7.66 7.28 -7.51
CA SER A 192 -7.91 8.61 -8.07
C SER A 192 -7.46 9.71 -7.11
N GLU A 193 -7.51 10.97 -7.53
CA GLU A 193 -7.24 12.11 -6.64
C GLU A 193 -8.26 12.19 -5.49
N GLU A 194 -9.51 11.81 -5.74
CA GLU A 194 -10.55 11.80 -4.71
C GLU A 194 -10.28 10.74 -3.63
N HIS A 195 -9.62 9.64 -3.99
CA HIS A 195 -9.24 8.58 -3.05
C HIS A 195 -8.02 8.94 -2.21
N LEU A 196 -7.24 9.94 -2.62
CA LEU A 196 -5.98 10.29 -1.97
C LEU A 196 -6.15 10.74 -0.51
N ASP A 197 -7.22 11.48 -0.19
CA ASP A 197 -7.53 11.88 1.19
C ASP A 197 -7.67 10.68 2.12
N ILE A 198 -8.35 9.64 1.65
CA ILE A 198 -8.53 8.37 2.37
C ILE A 198 -7.20 7.62 2.50
N ALA A 199 -6.47 7.47 1.39
CA ALA A 199 -5.20 6.76 1.38
C ALA A 199 -4.14 7.43 2.27
N LEU A 200 -4.12 8.76 2.35
CA LEU A 200 -3.24 9.51 3.25
C LEU A 200 -3.74 9.48 4.70
N GLY A 201 -5.04 9.43 4.95
CA GLY A 201 -5.62 9.68 6.27
C GLY A 201 -5.50 11.16 6.68
N ALA A 202 -5.63 12.05 5.69
CA ALA A 202 -5.46 13.49 5.86
C ALA A 202 -6.45 14.24 4.98
N ASN A 203 -6.88 15.42 5.42
CA ASN A 203 -7.63 16.33 4.56
C ASN A 203 -6.65 17.02 3.57
N TYR A 204 -6.35 16.31 2.49
CA TYR A 204 -5.40 16.74 1.46
C TYR A 204 -5.84 18.01 0.71
N ARG A 205 -7.15 18.19 0.55
CA ARG A 205 -7.72 19.33 -0.19
C ARG A 205 -7.47 20.68 0.49
N SER A 206 -7.08 20.68 1.75
CA SER A 206 -6.70 21.91 2.46
C SER A 206 -5.29 22.37 2.12
N LYS A 207 -5.12 22.93 0.90
CA LYS A 207 -4.17 24.03 0.57
C LYS A 207 -2.67 23.78 0.47
N ASN A 208 -2.10 22.60 0.66
CA ASN A 208 -0.66 22.46 0.45
C ASN A 208 -0.34 22.15 -1.03
N LYS A 209 0.05 23.19 -1.78
CA LYS A 209 0.41 23.06 -3.22
C LYS A 209 1.61 22.15 -3.47
N GLU A 210 2.51 22.02 -2.51
CA GLU A 210 3.71 21.16 -2.65
C GLU A 210 3.31 19.69 -2.56
N VAL A 211 2.44 19.36 -1.60
CA VAL A 211 1.89 18.01 -1.49
C VAL A 211 1.06 17.67 -2.73
N ALA A 212 0.20 18.58 -3.17
CA ALA A 212 -0.59 18.39 -4.39
C ALA A 212 0.27 18.12 -5.63
N ALA A 213 1.38 18.84 -5.78
CA ALA A 213 2.30 18.64 -6.90
C ALA A 213 3.04 17.30 -6.85
N SER A 214 3.34 16.79 -5.63
CA SER A 214 3.98 15.48 -5.44
C SER A 214 3.06 14.30 -5.72
N PHE A 215 1.73 14.51 -5.71
CA PHE A 215 0.72 13.48 -5.92
C PHE A 215 -0.17 13.75 -7.16
N ASP A 216 0.35 14.47 -8.15
CA ASP A 216 -0.35 14.66 -9.43
C ASP A 216 -0.26 13.41 -10.31
N PHE A 217 -1.31 12.60 -10.26
CA PHE A 217 -1.46 11.39 -11.07
C PHE A 217 -2.16 11.62 -12.42
N SER A 218 -2.42 12.86 -12.81
CA SER A 218 -3.28 13.21 -13.96
C SER A 218 -2.75 12.76 -15.32
N GLN A 219 -1.44 12.48 -15.45
CA GLN A 219 -0.80 12.11 -16.70
C GLN A 219 -0.01 10.79 -16.64
N SER A 220 -0.44 9.88 -15.80
CA SER A 220 0.24 8.60 -15.60
C SER A 220 -0.09 7.61 -16.71
N GLY A 221 0.94 7.05 -17.34
CA GLY A 221 0.84 5.88 -18.23
C GLY A 221 0.93 4.54 -17.48
N TYR A 222 1.17 4.56 -16.18
CA TYR A 222 1.33 3.36 -15.34
C TYR A 222 -0.01 2.78 -14.90
N ARG A 223 -0.02 1.47 -14.64
CA ARG A 223 -1.24 0.72 -14.22
C ARG A 223 -1.67 1.05 -12.81
N TYR A 224 -0.71 1.19 -11.90
CA TYR A 224 -0.94 1.31 -10.47
C TYR A 224 -0.33 2.59 -9.92
N LYS A 225 -0.96 3.10 -8.87
CA LYS A 225 -0.51 4.28 -8.15
C LYS A 225 -0.55 3.97 -6.66
N TYR A 226 0.56 4.24 -5.97
CA TYR A 226 0.68 3.94 -4.55
C TYR A 226 1.13 5.17 -3.77
N VAL A 227 0.68 5.25 -2.53
CA VAL A 227 1.28 6.09 -1.51
C VAL A 227 2.00 5.19 -0.52
N VAL A 228 3.31 5.38 -0.39
CA VAL A 228 4.11 4.73 0.65
C VAL A 228 4.33 5.74 1.76
N LYS A 229 3.81 5.44 2.95
CA LYS A 229 3.94 6.28 4.14
C LYS A 229 4.97 5.66 5.07
N PHE A 230 5.96 6.44 5.42
CA PHE A 230 7.03 6.06 6.31
C PHE A 230 7.10 7.06 7.46
N PHE A 231 6.99 6.58 8.69
CA PHE A 231 7.00 7.40 9.90
C PHE A 231 8.10 6.96 10.86
N GLN A 232 8.79 7.94 11.43
CA GLN A 232 9.61 7.79 12.62
C GLN A 232 9.05 8.71 13.70
N GLU A 233 8.22 8.15 14.58
CA GLU A 233 7.70 8.85 15.73
C GLU A 233 8.77 8.96 16.80
N TYR A 234 9.05 10.18 17.25
CA TYR A 234 9.98 10.43 18.35
C TYR A 234 9.26 10.53 19.68
N TYR A 235 8.15 11.26 19.72
CA TYR A 235 7.33 11.48 20.89
C TYR A 235 5.97 12.08 20.52
N THR A 236 5.05 11.95 21.46
CA THR A 236 3.82 12.75 21.46
C THR A 236 3.89 13.84 22.50
N ILE A 237 3.13 14.92 22.27
CA ILE A 237 2.78 15.91 23.28
C ILE A 237 1.29 15.82 23.49
N ASP A 238 0.91 15.46 24.71
CA ASP A 238 -0.45 15.17 25.08
C ASP A 238 -0.94 16.21 26.10
N MET A 239 -2.17 16.67 25.92
CA MET A 239 -2.83 17.52 26.89
C MET A 239 -3.46 16.66 27.98
N THR A 240 -3.21 17.01 29.24
CA THR A 240 -3.95 16.42 30.36
C THR A 240 -5.43 16.80 30.23
N LEU A 241 -6.28 15.77 30.13
CA LEU A 241 -7.72 15.99 30.02
C LEU A 241 -8.30 16.46 31.36
N PRO A 242 -9.25 17.40 31.35
CA PRO A 242 -10.00 17.76 32.54
C PRO A 242 -10.80 16.57 33.11
N PRO A 243 -11.33 16.63 34.34
CA PRO A 243 -12.27 15.65 34.83
C PRO A 243 -13.40 15.39 33.82
N ASN A 244 -13.88 14.15 33.72
CA ASN A 244 -14.83 13.70 32.68
C ASN A 244 -16.14 14.50 32.63
N ASP A 245 -16.57 15.02 33.77
CA ASP A 245 -17.79 15.78 33.94
C ASP A 245 -17.57 17.31 33.96
N ASP A 246 -16.33 17.78 33.83
CA ASP A 246 -15.98 19.20 33.89
C ASP A 246 -15.12 19.68 32.67
N PRO A 247 -15.58 19.49 31.42
CA PRO A 247 -14.90 20.08 30.26
C PRO A 247 -14.94 21.62 30.27
N GLY A 248 -15.85 22.23 31.02
CA GLY A 248 -15.96 23.67 31.18
C GLY A 248 -14.76 24.29 31.85
N SER A 249 -14.01 23.53 32.67
CA SER A 249 -12.77 24.00 33.30
C SER A 249 -11.65 24.37 32.31
N LEU A 250 -11.80 24.07 31.04
CA LEU A 250 -10.91 24.54 29.97
C LEU A 250 -11.14 26.00 29.57
N PHE A 251 -12.18 26.65 30.11
CA PHE A 251 -12.55 28.02 29.80
C PHE A 251 -12.56 28.90 31.05
N THR A 252 -12.11 30.12 30.89
CA THR A 252 -12.37 31.20 31.86
C THR A 252 -13.64 31.95 31.49
N GLU A 253 -14.00 31.94 30.20
CA GLU A 253 -15.21 32.51 29.64
C GLU A 253 -15.54 31.75 28.38
N LEU A 254 -16.80 31.32 28.22
CA LEU A 254 -17.21 30.58 27.03
C LEU A 254 -17.27 31.53 25.83
N PRO A 255 -16.49 31.28 24.77
CA PRO A 255 -16.58 32.09 23.56
C PRO A 255 -17.93 31.88 22.87
N ASN A 256 -18.28 32.78 21.96
CA ASN A 256 -19.48 32.57 21.13
C ASN A 256 -19.28 31.37 20.23
N LEU A 257 -19.90 30.26 20.59
CA LEU A 257 -19.97 29.02 19.85
C LEU A 257 -21.33 28.95 19.17
N ASP A 258 -21.36 28.63 17.89
CA ASP A 258 -22.61 28.35 17.19
C ASP A 258 -23.28 27.12 17.82
N ASN A 259 -23.97 26.25 17.07
CA ASN A 259 -24.60 25.04 17.61
C ASN A 259 -23.67 23.83 17.63
N THR A 260 -22.41 23.99 17.27
CA THR A 260 -21.44 22.89 17.10
C THR A 260 -20.41 22.90 18.25
N SER A 261 -20.19 21.74 18.84
CA SER A 261 -19.17 21.57 19.88
C SER A 261 -17.79 21.92 19.33
N PRO A 262 -17.02 22.75 20.05
CA PRO A 262 -15.62 22.96 19.72
C PRO A 262 -14.84 21.66 19.90
N VAL A 263 -13.69 21.58 19.23
CA VAL A 263 -12.74 20.47 19.42
C VAL A 263 -11.40 21.02 19.91
N ILE A 264 -10.65 20.14 20.56
CA ILE A 264 -9.31 20.45 21.06
C ILE A 264 -8.31 19.44 20.52
N VAL A 265 -7.11 19.89 20.15
CA VAL A 265 -5.99 19.02 19.81
C VAL A 265 -5.47 18.40 21.11
N SER A 266 -5.90 17.18 21.40
CA SER A 266 -5.58 16.49 22.65
C SER A 266 -4.23 15.79 22.64
N SER A 267 -3.73 15.46 21.44
CA SER A 267 -2.44 14.79 21.23
C SER A 267 -1.84 15.23 19.90
N ALA A 268 -0.55 15.45 19.88
CA ALA A 268 0.21 15.78 18.68
C ALA A 268 1.48 14.92 18.62
N MET A 269 1.65 14.20 17.52
CA MET A 269 2.79 13.31 17.23
C MET A 269 3.90 14.09 16.55
N TYR A 270 5.12 13.96 17.03
CA TYR A 270 6.30 14.61 16.48
C TYR A 270 7.36 13.60 16.06
N GLY A 271 8.00 13.89 14.95
CA GLY A 271 9.03 13.01 14.39
C GLY A 271 9.43 13.40 12.98
N ARG A 272 9.66 12.39 12.16
CA ARG A 272 9.99 12.54 10.74
C ARG A 272 9.09 11.64 9.90
N MET A 273 8.78 12.08 8.68
CA MET A 273 7.95 11.34 7.76
C MET A 273 8.48 11.47 6.34
N VAL A 274 8.39 10.38 5.59
CA VAL A 274 8.54 10.40 4.13
C VAL A 274 7.26 9.84 3.52
N LEU A 275 6.71 10.58 2.58
CA LEU A 275 5.60 10.14 1.74
C LEU A 275 6.14 9.96 0.32
N TYR A 276 6.04 8.74 -0.21
CA TYR A 276 6.33 8.49 -1.62
C TYR A 276 5.04 8.41 -2.41
N SER A 277 5.03 9.06 -3.56
CA SER A 277 4.11 8.81 -4.66
C SER A 277 4.80 7.86 -5.63
N VAL A 278 4.24 6.69 -5.84
CA VAL A 278 4.81 5.67 -6.73
C VAL A 278 3.79 5.34 -7.82
N GLU A 279 4.15 5.62 -9.07
CA GLU A 279 3.38 5.20 -10.24
C GLU A 279 4.14 4.06 -10.93
N SER A 280 3.53 2.88 -11.04
CA SER A 280 4.24 1.66 -11.40
C SER A 280 3.36 0.66 -12.14
N ASP A 281 3.98 -0.20 -12.95
CA ASP A 281 3.34 -1.40 -13.51
C ASP A 281 3.47 -2.62 -12.61
N TYR A 282 4.24 -2.50 -11.52
CA TYR A 282 4.38 -3.55 -10.52
C TYR A 282 3.19 -3.58 -9.56
N SER A 283 2.82 -4.79 -9.14
CA SER A 283 1.71 -5.02 -8.20
C SER A 283 1.99 -4.44 -6.80
N TRP A 284 0.92 -4.26 -6.01
CA TRP A 284 1.03 -3.82 -4.62
C TRP A 284 1.99 -4.68 -3.77
N LEU A 285 1.98 -6.01 -3.97
CA LEU A 285 2.83 -6.92 -3.22
C LEU A 285 4.32 -6.72 -3.56
N GLU A 286 4.65 -6.53 -4.84
CA GLU A 286 6.01 -6.28 -5.30
C GLU A 286 6.53 -4.96 -4.77
N VAL A 287 5.78 -3.88 -4.92
CA VAL A 287 6.13 -2.55 -4.41
C VAL A 287 6.29 -2.58 -2.88
N LYS A 288 5.34 -3.18 -2.17
CA LYS A 288 5.42 -3.32 -0.72
C LYS A 288 6.64 -4.11 -0.28
N SER A 289 6.95 -5.23 -0.95
CA SER A 289 8.11 -6.06 -0.63
C SER A 289 9.42 -5.33 -0.87
N ALA A 290 9.53 -4.60 -1.99
CA ALA A 290 10.71 -3.81 -2.31
C ALA A 290 10.98 -2.71 -1.26
N PHE A 291 9.96 -1.95 -0.88
CA PHE A 291 10.12 -0.94 0.17
C PHE A 291 10.42 -1.55 1.53
N ALA A 292 9.77 -2.67 1.91
CA ALA A 292 10.05 -3.38 3.16
C ALA A 292 11.49 -3.87 3.24
N LEU A 293 12.04 -4.40 2.15
CA LEU A 293 13.45 -4.81 2.07
C LEU A 293 14.40 -3.61 2.22
N SER A 294 14.10 -2.48 1.59
CA SER A 294 14.89 -1.25 1.72
C SER A 294 14.93 -0.75 3.16
N PHE A 295 13.81 -0.87 3.88
CA PHE A 295 13.73 -0.48 5.30
C PHE A 295 14.42 -1.47 6.23
N SER A 296 14.63 -2.73 5.82
CA SER A 296 15.20 -3.80 6.64
C SER A 296 16.65 -4.15 6.33
N GLN A 297 17.34 -3.44 5.46
CA GLN A 297 18.72 -3.74 5.00
C GLN A 297 19.81 -3.70 6.10
N GLY A 298 19.52 -4.23 7.25
CA GLY A 298 20.46 -4.59 8.29
C GLY A 298 20.24 -6.00 8.82
N GLN A 299 19.19 -6.70 8.35
CA GLN A 299 18.90 -8.08 8.74
C GLN A 299 18.86 -8.96 7.49
N THR A 300 19.87 -9.79 7.34
CA THR A 300 19.89 -10.89 6.38
C THR A 300 18.73 -11.85 6.69
N SER A 301 17.61 -11.69 6.04
CA SER A 301 16.52 -12.67 6.08
C SER A 301 16.68 -13.63 4.90
N GLY A 302 17.38 -14.75 5.15
CA GLY A 302 17.20 -15.94 4.33
C GLY A 302 15.88 -16.59 4.68
N ASP A 303 14.83 -16.37 3.91
CA ASP A 303 13.72 -17.29 3.75
C ASP A 303 12.95 -16.93 2.48
N GLY A 304 13.00 -17.79 1.51
CA GLY A 304 12.26 -18.06 0.29
C GLY A 304 11.13 -17.13 -0.17
N GLY A 305 11.30 -15.82 -0.11
CA GLY A 305 10.38 -14.84 -0.67
C GLY A 305 10.92 -14.32 -2.00
N ILE A 306 10.03 -13.91 -2.87
CA ILE A 306 10.32 -13.28 -4.16
C ILE A 306 11.38 -12.19 -3.93
N GLU A 307 12.61 -12.39 -4.44
CA GLU A 307 13.64 -11.36 -4.47
C GLU A 307 13.22 -10.30 -5.48
N VAL A 308 12.46 -9.32 -5.01
CA VAL A 308 12.11 -8.16 -5.84
C VAL A 308 13.22 -7.13 -5.67
N ASP A 309 13.93 -6.81 -6.73
CA ASP A 309 14.96 -5.78 -6.69
C ASP A 309 14.30 -4.40 -6.57
N TYR A 310 14.49 -3.77 -5.41
CA TYR A 310 14.02 -2.39 -5.17
C TYR A 310 14.52 -1.44 -6.27
N ASN A 311 15.79 -1.56 -6.67
CA ASN A 311 16.38 -0.68 -7.69
C ASN A 311 15.67 -0.86 -9.03
N GLU A 312 15.27 -2.06 -9.38
CA GLU A 312 14.53 -2.33 -10.60
C GLU A 312 13.14 -1.67 -10.56
N ILE A 313 12.40 -1.86 -9.48
CA ILE A 313 11.08 -1.24 -9.32
C ILE A 313 11.17 0.27 -9.38
N ILE A 314 12.10 0.88 -8.62
CA ILE A 314 12.26 2.34 -8.61
C ILE A 314 12.71 2.87 -9.98
N SER A 315 13.60 2.19 -10.69
CA SER A 315 14.08 2.63 -12.01
C SER A 315 13.02 2.54 -13.11
N LYS A 316 12.07 1.60 -12.97
CA LYS A 316 10.97 1.36 -13.92
C LYS A 316 9.65 2.02 -13.48
N SER A 317 9.66 2.78 -12.41
CA SER A 317 8.51 3.49 -11.86
C SER A 317 8.78 4.99 -11.82
N LYS A 318 7.72 5.80 -11.80
CA LYS A 318 7.83 7.21 -11.47
C LYS A 318 7.65 7.35 -9.97
N VAL A 319 8.67 7.88 -9.29
CA VAL A 319 8.69 8.02 -7.82
C VAL A 319 9.02 9.45 -7.44
N ASP A 320 8.11 10.08 -6.70
CA ASP A 320 8.31 11.37 -6.07
C ASP A 320 8.27 11.19 -4.55
N ALA A 321 9.01 12.01 -3.81
CA ALA A 321 9.07 11.93 -2.35
C ALA A 321 8.87 13.29 -1.70
N LEU A 322 7.99 13.33 -0.70
CA LEU A 322 7.82 14.46 0.21
C LEU A 322 8.41 14.09 1.57
N VAL A 323 9.39 14.87 2.02
CA VAL A 323 10.07 14.66 3.31
C VAL A 323 9.64 15.72 4.31
N ILE A 324 9.12 15.31 5.45
CA ILE A 324 8.72 16.18 6.56
C ILE A 324 9.60 15.88 7.77
N GLY A 325 10.36 16.87 8.22
CA GLY A 325 11.35 16.72 9.30
C GLY A 325 12.67 16.10 8.85
N GLY A 326 13.66 16.08 9.73
CA GLY A 326 15.03 15.66 9.42
C GLY A 326 15.91 16.78 8.85
N SER A 327 17.18 16.46 8.56
CA SER A 327 18.10 17.41 7.94
C SER A 327 17.85 17.54 6.43
N ALA A 328 18.22 18.67 5.84
CA ALA A 328 18.13 18.86 4.39
C ALA A 328 19.03 17.88 3.62
N GLU A 329 20.15 17.47 4.22
CA GLU A 329 21.09 16.51 3.63
C GLU A 329 20.48 15.11 3.57
N ASP A 330 19.82 14.67 4.66
CA ASP A 330 19.09 13.41 4.71
C ASP A 330 17.92 13.38 3.72
N ALA A 331 17.20 14.49 3.56
CA ALA A 331 16.06 14.60 2.64
C ALA A 331 16.46 14.36 1.18
N VAL A 332 17.62 14.88 0.74
CA VAL A 332 18.14 14.65 -0.63
C VAL A 332 18.50 13.18 -0.84
N GLY A 333 19.04 12.51 0.17
CA GLY A 333 19.40 11.09 0.11
C GLY A 333 18.22 10.15 -0.12
N VAL A 334 17.05 10.48 0.41
CA VAL A 334 15.81 9.67 0.31
C VAL A 334 15.36 9.49 -1.14
N ILE A 335 15.59 10.50 -1.99
CA ILE A 335 15.12 10.49 -3.39
C ILE A 335 16.06 9.66 -4.28
N THR A 336 17.30 9.42 -3.88
CA THR A 336 18.35 8.84 -4.74
C THR A 336 18.46 7.32 -4.72
N GLY A 337 17.66 6.62 -3.93
CA GLY A 337 17.61 5.15 -3.93
C GLY A 337 17.57 4.52 -2.53
N PRO A 338 17.63 3.18 -2.44
CA PRO A 338 17.42 2.44 -1.19
C PRO A 338 18.46 2.76 -0.11
N GLU A 339 19.70 3.04 -0.50
CA GLU A 339 20.77 3.42 0.45
C GLU A 339 20.46 4.77 1.11
N GLY A 340 19.87 5.71 0.37
CA GLY A 340 19.43 7.00 0.89
C GLY A 340 18.29 6.85 1.88
N VAL A 341 17.31 6.02 1.58
CA VAL A 341 16.20 5.69 2.50
C VAL A 341 16.72 5.05 3.77
N TYR A 342 17.59 4.05 3.65
CA TYR A 342 18.21 3.37 4.80
C TYR A 342 19.04 4.32 5.66
N SER A 343 19.85 5.17 5.02
CA SER A 343 20.65 6.19 5.72
C SER A 343 19.76 7.20 6.45
N TYR A 344 18.65 7.65 5.83
CA TYR A 344 17.67 8.51 6.47
C TYR A 344 17.08 7.86 7.73
N ILE A 345 16.72 6.57 7.66
CA ILE A 345 16.17 5.81 8.78
C ILE A 345 17.18 5.74 9.94
N ILE A 346 18.41 5.29 9.65
CA ILE A 346 19.43 5.06 10.67
C ILE A 346 19.91 6.36 11.30
N ASN A 347 20.22 7.38 10.50
CA ASN A 347 20.75 8.67 10.99
C ASN A 347 19.71 9.42 11.85
N GLY A 348 18.45 9.18 11.66
CA GLY A 348 17.37 9.78 12.46
C GLY A 348 16.62 8.78 13.32
N GLY A 349 17.19 7.62 13.58
CA GLY A 349 16.58 6.57 14.40
C GLY A 349 16.38 6.94 15.87
N ASN A 350 16.97 8.06 16.33
CA ASN A 350 16.83 8.55 17.69
C ASN A 350 16.44 10.03 17.69
N TYR A 351 15.66 10.42 18.69
CA TYR A 351 15.44 11.83 19.00
C TYR A 351 16.77 12.54 19.30
N SER A 352 16.91 13.77 18.85
CA SER A 352 17.98 14.68 19.28
C SER A 352 17.48 16.13 19.36
N LYS A 353 18.12 16.95 20.17
CA LYS A 353 17.80 18.39 20.27
C LYS A 353 18.05 19.13 18.95
N ASP A 354 19.00 18.66 18.14
CA ASP A 354 19.32 19.26 16.85
C ASP A 354 18.34 18.86 15.76
N SER A 355 17.58 17.75 15.96
CA SER A 355 16.52 17.29 15.10
C SER A 355 15.31 16.85 15.93
N PRO A 356 14.56 17.78 16.50
CA PRO A 356 13.47 17.48 17.43
C PRO A 356 12.21 16.91 16.77
N GLY A 357 12.21 16.79 15.45
CA GLY A 357 11.04 16.37 14.68
C GLY A 357 10.12 17.51 14.29
N LYS A 358 9.13 17.19 13.49
CA LYS A 358 8.02 18.05 13.06
C LYS A 358 6.71 17.41 13.46
N LEU A 359 5.65 18.20 13.51
CA LEU A 359 4.29 17.67 13.66
C LEU A 359 3.97 16.74 12.50
N LEU A 360 3.59 15.48 12.80
CA LEU A 360 3.26 14.44 11.83
C LEU A 360 1.78 14.12 11.82
N ALA A 361 1.18 14.04 13.00
CA ALA A 361 -0.23 13.69 13.15
C ALA A 361 -0.80 14.31 14.43
N TYR A 362 -2.11 14.36 14.53
CA TYR A 362 -2.81 14.90 15.70
C TYR A 362 -4.15 14.21 15.92
N LYS A 363 -4.61 14.24 17.20
CA LYS A 363 -5.91 13.71 17.63
C LYS A 363 -6.79 14.84 18.14
N LEU A 364 -8.05 14.81 17.74
CA LEU A 364 -9.06 15.77 18.16
C LEU A 364 -10.02 15.14 19.16
N ARG A 365 -10.46 15.93 20.14
CA ARG A 365 -11.55 15.57 21.05
C ARG A 365 -12.61 16.66 21.09
N TYR A 366 -13.87 16.27 21.16
CA TYR A 366 -14.94 17.21 21.44
C TYR A 366 -14.80 17.76 22.86
N ILE A 367 -14.98 19.06 23.03
CA ILE A 367 -15.02 19.69 24.36
C ILE A 367 -16.45 19.54 24.89
N LYS A 368 -16.75 18.40 25.45
CA LYS A 368 -18.01 18.05 26.10
C LYS A 368 -17.78 16.93 27.12
N LYS A 369 -18.81 16.56 27.86
CA LYS A 369 -18.71 15.49 28.87
C LYS A 369 -17.98 14.27 28.30
N ASP A 370 -17.05 13.72 29.10
CA ASP A 370 -16.18 12.57 28.80
C ASP A 370 -15.15 12.82 27.66
N MET A 371 -15.07 14.02 27.12
CA MET A 371 -14.11 14.43 26.08
C MET A 371 -13.92 13.37 24.96
N PRO A 372 -15.01 12.91 24.30
CA PRO A 372 -14.90 11.83 23.32
C PRO A 372 -14.04 12.24 22.13
N VAL A 373 -13.39 11.25 21.51
CA VAL A 373 -12.60 11.47 20.29
C VAL A 373 -13.51 12.05 19.21
N ALA A 374 -13.05 13.13 18.59
CA ALA A 374 -13.72 13.74 17.44
C ALA A 374 -13.20 13.09 16.16
N ARG A 375 -13.75 11.91 15.87
CA ARG A 375 -13.41 11.13 14.70
C ARG A 375 -13.80 11.88 13.42
N VAL A 376 -12.87 11.98 12.47
CA VAL A 376 -13.08 12.68 11.20
C VAL A 376 -13.36 11.67 10.10
N VAL A 377 -14.50 11.80 9.41
CA VAL A 377 -14.89 10.93 8.30
C VAL A 377 -14.50 11.59 6.98
N LEU A 378 -13.63 10.92 6.23
CA LEU A 378 -13.21 11.34 4.90
C LEU A 378 -14.01 10.57 3.85
N ALA A 379 -15.06 11.19 3.32
CA ALA A 379 -15.91 10.55 2.31
C ALA A 379 -15.40 10.85 0.90
N SER A 380 -15.33 9.80 0.08
CA SER A 380 -14.95 9.91 -1.32
C SER A 380 -15.69 8.89 -2.20
N GLU A 381 -15.97 9.29 -3.44
CA GLU A 381 -16.39 8.39 -4.51
C GLU A 381 -15.23 8.33 -5.52
N TYR A 382 -14.85 7.11 -5.91
CA TYR A 382 -13.65 6.92 -6.73
C TYR A 382 -13.79 5.71 -7.65
N PRO A 383 -13.23 5.79 -8.87
CA PRO A 383 -13.15 4.65 -9.77
C PRO A 383 -11.99 3.74 -9.41
N VAL A 384 -12.20 2.44 -9.50
CA VAL A 384 -11.16 1.40 -9.42
C VAL A 384 -11.11 0.69 -10.75
N ARG A 385 -10.01 0.84 -11.47
CA ARG A 385 -9.77 0.11 -12.72
C ARG A 385 -9.05 -1.19 -12.40
N SER A 386 -9.67 -2.31 -12.71
CA SER A 386 -9.09 -3.65 -12.58
C SER A 386 -8.91 -4.25 -13.97
N CYS A 387 -7.69 -4.66 -14.28
CA CYS A 387 -7.35 -5.24 -15.57
C CYS A 387 -6.85 -6.67 -15.39
N GLU A 388 -7.39 -7.57 -16.20
CA GLU A 388 -6.93 -8.95 -16.28
C GLU A 388 -6.39 -9.21 -17.69
N GLU A 389 -5.28 -9.94 -17.78
CA GLU A 389 -4.80 -10.37 -19.08
C GLU A 389 -5.83 -11.30 -19.72
N ALA A 390 -6.36 -10.91 -20.86
CA ALA A 390 -7.46 -11.59 -21.51
C ALA A 390 -7.14 -12.04 -22.94
N TRP A 391 -6.21 -11.37 -23.59
CA TRP A 391 -5.84 -11.63 -24.96
C TRP A 391 -4.43 -12.19 -25.04
N PHE A 392 -4.30 -13.34 -25.67
CA PHE A 392 -3.06 -14.09 -25.80
C PHE A 392 -2.75 -14.28 -27.28
N LYS A 393 -1.52 -13.99 -27.68
CA LYS A 393 -1.10 -14.08 -29.06
C LYS A 393 0.07 -15.04 -29.19
N TYR A 394 -0.12 -16.09 -29.98
CA TYR A 394 0.89 -17.10 -30.22
C TYR A 394 1.28 -17.14 -31.68
N LYS A 395 2.57 -17.31 -31.96
CA LYS A 395 3.10 -17.64 -33.27
C LYS A 395 3.57 -19.08 -33.26
N VAL A 396 2.93 -19.93 -34.07
CA VAL A 396 3.35 -21.31 -34.32
C VAL A 396 4.06 -21.36 -35.65
N THR A 397 5.25 -21.99 -35.71
CA THR A 397 6.05 -22.10 -36.93
C THR A 397 6.48 -23.52 -37.12
N ILE A 398 6.20 -24.14 -38.27
CA ILE A 398 6.79 -25.39 -38.71
C ILE A 398 8.15 -25.02 -39.32
N GLU A 399 9.24 -25.46 -38.69
CA GLU A 399 10.60 -25.03 -39.05
C GLU A 399 11.17 -25.94 -40.14
N GLU A 400 11.19 -27.25 -39.89
CA GLU A 400 11.84 -28.22 -40.77
C GLU A 400 11.24 -29.61 -40.67
N ILE A 401 11.43 -30.38 -41.72
CA ILE A 401 11.22 -31.84 -41.78
C ILE A 401 12.57 -32.49 -42.00
N ALA A 402 12.96 -33.39 -41.10
CA ALA A 402 14.21 -34.12 -41.15
C ALA A 402 13.95 -35.62 -41.03
N ARG A 403 14.98 -36.42 -41.28
CA ARG A 403 14.94 -37.86 -41.18
C ARG A 403 16.04 -38.40 -40.27
N GLU A 404 15.71 -39.39 -39.45
CA GLU A 404 16.69 -40.20 -38.75
C GLU A 404 16.88 -41.52 -39.52
N GLY A 405 17.89 -41.61 -40.36
CA GLY A 405 18.19 -42.78 -41.18
C GLY A 405 19.30 -42.49 -42.16
N SER A 406 19.73 -43.47 -42.97
CA SER A 406 20.89 -43.32 -43.84
C SER A 406 20.55 -43.09 -45.32
N VAL A 407 19.28 -43.12 -45.70
CA VAL A 407 18.83 -43.03 -47.10
C VAL A 407 17.99 -41.75 -47.29
N GLN A 408 18.21 -41.06 -48.42
CA GLN A 408 17.37 -39.93 -48.83
C GLN A 408 15.97 -40.44 -49.21
N LYS A 409 14.95 -39.64 -48.91
CA LYS A 409 13.55 -39.85 -49.24
C LYS A 409 12.97 -38.66 -49.97
N GLU A 410 12.09 -38.89 -50.94
CA GLU A 410 11.24 -37.88 -51.54
C GLU A 410 9.90 -37.85 -50.79
N ILE A 411 9.68 -36.87 -49.95
CA ILE A 411 8.52 -36.80 -49.09
C ILE A 411 7.42 -35.89 -49.65
N TYR A 412 6.18 -36.29 -49.43
CA TYR A 412 4.99 -35.48 -49.67
C TYR A 412 3.94 -35.78 -48.57
N GLY A 413 2.89 -34.98 -48.50
CA GLY A 413 1.85 -35.13 -47.50
C GLY A 413 1.44 -33.80 -46.89
N ASN A 414 1.03 -33.82 -45.65
CA ASN A 414 0.62 -32.60 -44.99
C ASN A 414 1.01 -32.56 -43.50
N ILE A 415 1.38 -31.35 -43.06
CA ILE A 415 1.61 -31.05 -41.65
C ILE A 415 0.79 -29.80 -41.33
N THR A 416 0.04 -29.82 -40.23
CA THR A 416 -0.72 -28.68 -39.75
C THR A 416 -0.45 -28.50 -38.27
N ALA A 417 -0.07 -27.27 -37.90
CA ALA A 417 0.14 -26.89 -36.52
C ALA A 417 -0.69 -25.65 -36.18
N GLY A 418 -1.30 -25.65 -35.01
CA GLY A 418 -2.16 -24.56 -34.55
C GLY A 418 -2.62 -24.80 -33.11
N ILE A 419 -3.63 -24.07 -32.68
CA ILE A 419 -4.16 -24.18 -31.31
C ILE A 419 -5.55 -24.80 -31.35
N ARG A 420 -5.82 -25.70 -30.42
CA ARG A 420 -7.14 -26.30 -30.15
C ARG A 420 -7.61 -25.90 -28.77
N LYS A 421 -8.87 -25.50 -28.66
CA LYS A 421 -9.55 -25.32 -27.36
C LYS A 421 -10.00 -26.67 -26.83
N ASN A 422 -10.01 -26.81 -25.51
CA ASN A 422 -10.47 -28.02 -24.82
C ASN A 422 -11.83 -28.50 -25.36
N GLY A 423 -11.89 -29.80 -25.64
CA GLY A 423 -13.08 -30.45 -26.21
C GLY A 423 -13.35 -30.15 -27.68
N SER A 424 -12.52 -29.38 -28.38
CA SER A 424 -12.63 -29.11 -29.80
C SER A 424 -11.83 -30.14 -30.63
N THR A 425 -12.37 -30.57 -31.73
CA THR A 425 -11.64 -31.39 -32.73
C THR A 425 -11.01 -30.55 -33.83
N GLY A 426 -11.32 -29.26 -33.88
CA GLY A 426 -10.83 -28.31 -34.88
C GLY A 426 -9.85 -27.31 -34.30
N TYR A 427 -9.03 -26.71 -35.15
CA TYR A 427 -8.15 -25.61 -34.77
C TYR A 427 -8.94 -24.32 -34.52
N THR A 428 -8.43 -23.53 -33.64
CA THR A 428 -8.94 -22.17 -33.34
C THR A 428 -8.08 -21.13 -34.05
N GLY A 429 -8.68 -20.32 -34.90
CA GLY A 429 -7.96 -19.31 -35.68
C GLY A 429 -7.13 -19.88 -36.82
N ASN A 430 -6.01 -19.23 -37.14
CA ASN A 430 -5.13 -19.61 -38.24
C ASN A 430 -4.28 -20.81 -37.87
N THR A 431 -3.79 -21.54 -38.91
CA THR A 431 -2.87 -22.67 -38.76
C THR A 431 -1.63 -22.48 -39.64
N ALA A 432 -0.47 -22.90 -39.14
CA ALA A 432 0.70 -23.12 -39.96
C ALA A 432 0.53 -24.46 -40.70
N THR A 433 0.62 -24.46 -42.03
CA THR A 433 0.39 -25.67 -42.84
C THR A 433 1.48 -25.81 -43.89
N TRP A 434 2.03 -26.99 -43.98
CA TRP A 434 2.85 -27.44 -45.09
C TRP A 434 2.09 -28.57 -45.79
N SER A 435 2.01 -28.55 -47.12
CA SER A 435 1.35 -29.57 -47.88
C SER A 435 1.98 -29.65 -49.27
N GLU A 436 2.44 -30.86 -49.62
CA GLU A 436 2.97 -31.15 -50.94
C GLU A 436 2.29 -32.39 -51.53
N ASP A 437 2.04 -32.35 -52.84
CA ASP A 437 1.50 -33.48 -53.59
C ASP A 437 2.61 -34.40 -54.13
N TRP A 438 2.26 -35.57 -54.58
CA TRP A 438 3.20 -36.56 -55.12
C TRP A 438 4.09 -36.00 -56.24
N GLY A 439 3.59 -35.03 -57.02
CA GLY A 439 4.34 -34.37 -58.12
C GLY A 439 5.45 -33.44 -57.65
N ASP A 440 5.28 -32.86 -56.48
CA ASP A 440 6.10 -31.83 -55.90
C ASP A 440 6.81 -32.33 -54.62
N ALA A 441 7.06 -33.65 -54.52
CA ALA A 441 7.69 -34.25 -53.35
C ALA A 441 9.11 -33.71 -53.13
N GLU A 442 9.42 -33.44 -51.85
CA GLU A 442 10.65 -32.79 -51.41
C GLU A 442 11.71 -33.80 -50.93
N ASP A 443 12.96 -33.56 -51.29
CA ASP A 443 14.09 -34.39 -50.91
C ASP A 443 14.47 -34.13 -49.42
N VAL A 444 14.52 -35.20 -48.62
CA VAL A 444 14.91 -35.13 -47.21
C VAL A 444 15.93 -36.22 -46.89
N SER A 445 17.02 -35.80 -46.26
CA SER A 445 18.05 -36.69 -45.73
C SER A 445 18.46 -36.33 -44.31
N PRO A 446 19.25 -37.18 -43.63
CA PRO A 446 19.73 -36.85 -42.26
C PRO A 446 20.65 -35.62 -42.20
N THR A 447 21.31 -35.27 -43.30
CA THR A 447 22.27 -34.16 -43.39
C THR A 447 21.73 -32.95 -44.17
N ASP A 448 20.54 -33.09 -44.78
CA ASP A 448 19.89 -32.06 -45.57
C ASP A 448 18.37 -32.10 -45.29
N PRO A 449 17.92 -31.48 -44.18
CA PRO A 449 16.52 -31.42 -43.85
C PRO A 449 15.79 -30.44 -44.79
N HIS A 450 14.51 -30.72 -45.06
CA HIS A 450 13.67 -29.77 -45.80
C HIS A 450 13.22 -28.64 -44.87
N THR A 451 13.59 -27.41 -45.24
CA THR A 451 13.23 -26.19 -44.51
C THR A 451 11.83 -25.73 -44.91
N VAL A 452 10.90 -25.70 -43.96
CA VAL A 452 9.50 -25.31 -44.20
C VAL A 452 9.25 -23.83 -43.90
N ASN A 453 9.62 -23.38 -42.73
CA ASN A 453 9.44 -21.99 -42.24
C ASN A 453 8.04 -21.37 -42.42
N THR A 454 7.01 -22.22 -42.39
CA THR A 454 5.62 -21.76 -42.47
C THR A 454 5.09 -21.44 -41.09
N SER A 455 4.47 -20.28 -40.93
CA SER A 455 3.98 -19.84 -39.61
C SER A 455 2.56 -19.31 -39.65
N ALA A 456 1.87 -19.40 -38.51
CA ALA A 456 0.59 -18.76 -38.25
C ALA A 456 0.62 -18.01 -36.91
N THR A 457 -0.06 -16.87 -36.88
CA THR A 457 -0.33 -16.15 -35.64
C THR A 457 -1.77 -16.39 -35.23
N ILE A 458 -1.97 -16.75 -33.98
CA ILE A 458 -3.27 -17.11 -33.38
C ILE A 458 -3.50 -16.21 -32.19
N GLU A 459 -4.65 -15.56 -32.16
CA GLU A 459 -5.12 -14.74 -31.05
C GLU A 459 -6.22 -15.49 -30.29
N LEU A 460 -6.10 -15.53 -28.97
CA LEU A 460 -7.03 -16.22 -28.09
C LEU A 460 -7.57 -15.25 -27.06
N TYR A 461 -8.88 -15.29 -26.84
CA TYR A 461 -9.52 -14.58 -25.75
C TYR A 461 -9.75 -15.53 -24.57
N LYS A 462 -9.21 -15.20 -23.41
CA LYS A 462 -9.29 -15.95 -22.14
C LYS A 462 -9.09 -17.46 -22.35
N PRO A 463 -7.91 -17.88 -22.88
CA PRO A 463 -7.63 -19.30 -23.04
C PRO A 463 -7.55 -20.00 -21.69
N ASN A 464 -7.94 -21.26 -21.64
CA ASN A 464 -7.66 -22.13 -20.51
C ASN A 464 -6.27 -22.73 -20.68
N LEU A 465 -5.26 -22.11 -20.08
CA LEU A 465 -3.85 -22.48 -20.28
C LEU A 465 -3.55 -23.95 -19.95
N GLY A 466 -4.26 -24.52 -18.96
CA GLY A 466 -4.08 -25.94 -18.57
C GLY A 466 -4.80 -26.96 -19.46
N GLU A 467 -5.76 -26.51 -20.27
CA GLU A 467 -6.62 -27.42 -21.06
C GLU A 467 -6.61 -27.12 -22.56
N ASP A 468 -6.32 -25.86 -22.96
CA ASP A 468 -6.10 -25.51 -24.36
C ASP A 468 -4.69 -25.93 -24.77
N GLU A 469 -4.51 -26.36 -26.01
CA GLU A 469 -3.29 -27.03 -26.46
C GLU A 469 -2.78 -26.52 -27.82
N VAL A 470 -1.47 -26.47 -27.98
CA VAL A 470 -0.86 -26.48 -29.31
C VAL A 470 -0.97 -27.89 -29.84
N TYR A 471 -1.58 -28.04 -30.99
CA TYR A 471 -1.81 -29.34 -31.65
C TYR A 471 -1.13 -29.34 -32.99
N LEU A 472 -0.25 -30.34 -33.19
CA LEU A 472 0.39 -30.64 -34.46
C LEU A 472 -0.15 -31.97 -34.97
N TYR A 473 -0.57 -32.00 -36.23
CA TYR A 473 -0.86 -33.20 -36.97
C TYR A 473 0.08 -33.31 -38.14
N ALA A 474 0.67 -34.48 -38.38
CA ALA A 474 1.53 -34.75 -39.51
C ALA A 474 1.16 -36.10 -40.16
N HIS A 475 1.07 -36.12 -41.47
CA HIS A 475 0.93 -37.32 -42.27
C HIS A 475 1.87 -37.23 -43.46
N LEU A 476 2.94 -38.01 -43.46
CA LEU A 476 3.99 -37.99 -44.47
C LEU A 476 4.02 -39.32 -45.23
N LYS A 477 4.39 -39.24 -46.50
CA LYS A 477 4.54 -40.36 -47.42
C LYS A 477 5.84 -40.21 -48.20
N ASP A 478 6.48 -41.36 -48.52
CA ASP A 478 7.65 -41.43 -49.38
C ASP A 478 7.21 -41.75 -50.82
N LYS A 479 7.71 -40.98 -51.77
CA LYS A 479 7.43 -41.19 -53.20
C LYS A 479 8.31 -42.28 -53.76
N ASN A 480 7.71 -43.36 -54.20
CA ASN A 480 8.38 -44.48 -54.84
C ASN A 480 8.03 -44.58 -56.34
N PHE A 481 8.88 -45.23 -57.14
CA PHE A 481 8.69 -45.36 -58.56
C PHE A 481 7.39 -46.11 -58.97
N VAL A 482 6.81 -46.87 -58.05
CA VAL A 482 5.61 -47.72 -58.30
C VAL A 482 4.45 -47.40 -57.36
N GLY A 483 4.58 -46.36 -56.56
CA GLY A 483 3.53 -45.98 -55.56
C GLY A 483 4.07 -45.10 -54.48
N PHE A 484 3.66 -45.33 -53.21
CA PHE A 484 4.16 -44.64 -52.06
C PHE A 484 4.29 -45.61 -50.89
N ASP A 485 5.23 -45.27 -49.97
CA ASP A 485 5.28 -45.89 -48.65
C ASP A 485 4.70 -44.84 -47.64
N ASP A 486 3.81 -45.34 -46.80
CA ASP A 486 3.27 -44.50 -45.71
C ASP A 486 4.32 -44.39 -44.60
N LEU A 487 4.84 -43.18 -44.37
CA LEU A 487 5.81 -42.89 -43.33
C LEU A 487 5.14 -42.64 -41.96
N GLY A 488 3.81 -42.72 -41.91
CA GLY A 488 3.03 -42.62 -40.71
C GLY A 488 2.20 -41.33 -40.63
N ASN A 489 1.18 -41.40 -39.81
CA ASN A 489 0.40 -40.26 -39.39
C ASN A 489 0.33 -40.24 -37.86
N ASP A 490 0.56 -39.11 -37.28
CA ASP A 490 0.51 -38.93 -35.83
C ASP A 490 0.27 -37.47 -35.46
N ASN A 491 0.03 -37.26 -34.17
CA ASN A 491 -0.21 -35.94 -33.63
C ASN A 491 0.54 -35.72 -32.31
N LEU A 492 0.81 -34.46 -32.00
CA LEU A 492 1.39 -34.02 -30.74
C LEU A 492 0.52 -32.91 -30.15
N SER A 493 0.20 -33.06 -28.89
CA SER A 493 -0.50 -32.04 -28.08
C SER A 493 0.41 -31.53 -26.98
N ILE A 494 0.44 -30.20 -26.78
CA ILE A 494 1.21 -29.53 -25.75
C ILE A 494 0.31 -28.50 -25.10
N SER A 495 0.10 -28.56 -23.79
CA SER A 495 -0.68 -27.60 -23.04
C SER A 495 -0.11 -26.20 -23.22
N LEU A 496 -0.97 -25.20 -23.32
CA LEU A 496 -0.53 -23.80 -23.33
C LEU A 496 0.16 -23.39 -22.02
N GLU A 497 -0.16 -24.03 -20.91
CA GLU A 497 0.52 -23.84 -19.62
C GLU A 497 2.02 -24.18 -19.69
N ASP A 498 2.38 -25.21 -20.48
CA ASP A 498 3.78 -25.58 -20.69
C ASP A 498 4.56 -24.61 -21.59
N ILE A 499 3.85 -23.71 -22.28
CA ILE A 499 4.40 -22.72 -23.23
C ILE A 499 4.38 -21.31 -22.64
N ASP A 500 3.43 -21.03 -21.74
CA ASP A 500 3.26 -19.70 -21.15
C ASP A 500 4.21 -19.48 -19.98
N PHE A 501 5.02 -18.41 -20.08
CA PHE A 501 6.08 -18.07 -19.13
C PHE A 501 5.73 -16.89 -18.24
N THR A 502 4.55 -16.81 -17.70
CA THR A 502 4.16 -15.77 -16.76
C THR A 502 4.95 -15.76 -15.44
N THR A 503 5.87 -16.71 -15.26
CA THR A 503 6.69 -16.89 -14.04
C THR A 503 8.19 -16.90 -14.31
N VAL A 504 8.69 -16.07 -15.21
CA VAL A 504 10.15 -15.94 -15.36
C VAL A 504 10.67 -14.98 -14.30
N PRO A 505 11.67 -15.37 -13.48
CA PRO A 505 12.37 -14.44 -12.60
C PRO A 505 13.00 -13.31 -13.43
N LEU A 506 12.84 -12.09 -12.94
CA LEU A 506 13.42 -10.88 -13.50
C LEU A 506 14.94 -11.03 -13.60
N GLY A 507 15.46 -11.16 -14.80
CA GLY A 507 16.87 -11.15 -15.14
C GLY A 507 17.09 -10.30 -16.39
N ASP A 508 18.33 -9.83 -16.62
CA ASP A 508 18.71 -8.89 -17.69
C ASP A 508 18.50 -9.39 -19.14
N GLU A 509 17.96 -10.59 -19.35
CA GLU A 509 17.63 -11.12 -20.66
C GLU A 509 16.12 -11.12 -20.86
N GLU A 510 15.63 -10.59 -21.98
CA GLU A 510 14.23 -10.74 -22.39
C GLU A 510 13.84 -12.21 -22.30
N PRO A 511 12.75 -12.57 -21.61
CA PRO A 511 12.34 -13.96 -21.43
C PRO A 511 12.20 -14.61 -22.81
N GLU A 512 12.92 -15.70 -23.03
CA GLU A 512 12.84 -16.45 -24.27
C GLU A 512 11.48 -17.13 -24.33
N THR A 513 10.47 -16.43 -24.84
CA THR A 513 9.10 -16.94 -25.01
C THR A 513 8.98 -17.95 -26.14
N LYS A 514 10.12 -18.36 -26.72
CA LYS A 514 10.19 -19.32 -27.80
C LYS A 514 10.52 -20.72 -27.27
N ARG A 515 9.66 -21.69 -27.55
CA ARG A 515 9.94 -23.12 -27.32
C ARG A 515 10.01 -23.88 -28.62
N SER A 516 11.01 -24.78 -28.74
CA SER A 516 11.19 -25.68 -29.87
C SER A 516 10.79 -27.10 -29.47
N TYR A 517 9.98 -27.72 -30.28
CA TYR A 517 9.47 -29.06 -30.08
C TYR A 517 9.82 -29.91 -31.27
N THR A 518 10.03 -31.22 -31.02
CA THR A 518 10.28 -32.22 -32.05
C THR A 518 9.24 -33.31 -31.92
N HIS A 519 8.57 -33.59 -33.02
CA HIS A 519 7.65 -34.70 -33.13
C HIS A 519 8.21 -35.76 -34.07
N TYR A 520 8.14 -37.02 -33.67
CA TYR A 520 8.63 -38.17 -34.46
C TYR A 520 7.46 -38.97 -35.02
N LEU A 521 7.47 -39.17 -36.32
CA LEU A 521 6.62 -40.11 -37.00
C LEU A 521 7.38 -41.41 -37.10
N ASP A 522 6.91 -42.45 -36.44
CA ASP A 522 7.52 -43.79 -36.47
C ASP A 522 6.85 -44.64 -37.55
N SER A 523 7.56 -44.91 -38.65
CA SER A 523 7.25 -46.02 -39.54
C SER A 523 8.15 -47.21 -39.21
N PHE A 524 7.80 -48.40 -39.67
CA PHE A 524 8.50 -49.64 -39.34
C PHE A 524 10.02 -49.66 -39.67
N GLU A 525 10.48 -48.78 -40.56
CA GLU A 525 11.89 -48.74 -41.01
C GLU A 525 12.55 -47.35 -40.92
N ASP A 526 11.77 -46.28 -40.74
CA ASP A 526 12.26 -44.90 -40.83
C ASP A 526 11.57 -43.96 -39.84
N LYS A 527 12.35 -43.14 -39.16
CA LYS A 527 11.84 -42.08 -38.31
C LYS A 527 11.89 -40.73 -39.02
N MET A 528 10.73 -40.13 -39.22
CA MET A 528 10.62 -38.76 -39.68
C MET A 528 10.51 -37.84 -38.47
N LYS A 529 11.17 -36.69 -38.54
CA LYS A 529 11.23 -35.69 -37.48
C LYS A 529 10.65 -34.38 -38.00
N VAL A 530 9.63 -33.88 -37.34
CA VAL A 530 9.07 -32.55 -37.59
C VAL A 530 9.48 -31.63 -36.45
N THR A 531 10.20 -30.55 -36.75
CA THR A 531 10.55 -29.53 -35.79
C THR A 531 9.62 -28.34 -35.96
N PHE A 532 9.02 -27.91 -34.86
CA PHE A 532 8.19 -26.70 -34.83
C PHE A 532 8.47 -25.89 -33.59
N THR A 533 8.17 -24.59 -33.66
CA THR A 533 8.34 -23.66 -32.56
C THR A 533 7.05 -22.95 -32.25
N VAL A 534 6.88 -22.65 -30.97
CA VAL A 534 5.79 -21.83 -30.47
C VAL A 534 6.38 -20.64 -29.73
N LYS A 535 5.90 -19.48 -30.06
CA LYS A 535 6.32 -18.22 -29.38
C LYS A 535 5.08 -17.47 -28.97
N ARG A 536 5.00 -17.10 -27.69
CA ARG A 536 4.08 -16.07 -27.24
C ARG A 536 4.60 -14.73 -27.71
N ILE A 537 3.73 -13.89 -28.26
CA ILE A 537 4.07 -12.56 -28.78
C ILE A 537 3.35 -11.55 -27.91
N ALA A 538 4.08 -10.55 -27.41
CA ALA A 538 3.46 -9.37 -26.82
C ALA A 538 2.71 -8.56 -27.87
N TYR A 539 1.63 -7.88 -27.48
CA TYR A 539 0.88 -6.98 -28.36
C TYR A 539 1.68 -5.72 -28.71
#